data_cc4edeadbf74df9d7057a22fe1496be9
#
_entry.id   cc4edeadbf74df9d7057a22fe1496be9
#
_cell.length_a   1.000
_cell.length_b   1.000
_cell.length_c   1.000
_cell.angle_alpha   90.00
_cell.angle_beta   90.00
_cell.angle_gamma   90.00
#
_symmetry.space_group_name_H-M   'P 1'
#
loop_
_entity.id
_entity.type
_entity.pdbx_description
1 polymer ?
#
loop_
_entity_poly.entity_id
_entity_poly.type
_entity_poly.pdbx_seq_one_letter_code
_entity_poly.pdbx_strand_id
1 'polypeptide(L)' 'MNQKLAFQETVALAERVGMPLLSGSSWGLEHLRQMLWQVESVGFSDDKLGRWLGWAQCALVSSNCGVTLDDMRELNTSL' A
#
# COMPACT_ATOMS: atom_id res chain seq x y z
N MET A 1 0.84 -13.61 -7.85
CA MET A 1 0.63 -12.16 -7.59
C MET A 1 1.88 -11.37 -7.96
N ASN A 2 1.69 -10.22 -8.60
CA ASN A 2 2.78 -9.27 -8.86
C ASN A 2 2.82 -8.26 -7.71
N GLN A 3 3.76 -8.45 -6.78
CA GLN A 3 3.81 -7.64 -5.56
C GLN A 3 4.09 -6.15 -5.81
N LYS A 4 4.95 -5.85 -6.79
CA LYS A 4 5.24 -4.45 -7.12
C LYS A 4 4.00 -3.76 -7.68
N LEU A 5 3.30 -4.41 -8.60
CA LEU A 5 2.07 -3.87 -9.15
C LEU A 5 0.98 -3.76 -8.08
N ALA A 6 0.89 -4.76 -7.19
CA ALA A 6 -0.03 -4.71 -6.06
C ALA A 6 0.26 -3.50 -5.17
N PHE A 7 1.54 -3.19 -4.94
CA PHE A 7 1.92 -2.01 -4.15
C PHE A 7 1.49 -0.72 -4.85
N GLN A 8 1.77 -0.61 -6.15
CA GLN A 8 1.37 0.55 -6.94
C GLN A 8 -0.14 0.76 -6.91
N GLU A 9 -0.91 -0.32 -7.10
CA GLU A 9 -2.37 -0.26 -7.08
C GLU A 9 -2.92 0.06 -5.69
N THR A 10 -2.26 -0.43 -4.62
CA THR A 10 -2.66 -0.11 -3.26
C THR A 10 -2.53 1.39 -2.99
N VAL A 11 -1.41 1.99 -3.39
CA VAL A 11 -1.20 3.44 -3.19
C VAL A 11 -2.17 4.24 -4.05
N ALA A 12 -2.42 3.82 -5.29
CA ALA A 12 -3.39 4.48 -6.16
C ALA A 12 -4.80 4.45 -5.56
N LEU A 13 -5.19 3.31 -4.99
CA LEU A 13 -6.47 3.20 -4.29
C LEU A 13 -6.53 4.11 -3.07
N ALA A 14 -5.45 4.15 -2.28
CA ALA A 14 -5.37 5.03 -1.11
C ALA A 14 -5.58 6.49 -1.49
N GLU A 15 -5.03 6.93 -2.61
CA GLU A 15 -5.24 8.28 -3.10
C GLU A 15 -6.67 8.51 -3.55
N ARG A 16 -7.28 7.55 -4.24
CA ARG A 16 -8.67 7.67 -4.71
C ARG A 16 -9.68 7.77 -3.58
N VAL A 17 -9.47 6.99 -2.51
CA VAL A 17 -10.43 6.98 -1.39
C VAL A 17 -10.17 8.10 -0.38
N GLY A 18 -9.15 8.90 -0.58
CA GLY A 18 -8.87 10.02 0.29
C GLY A 18 -8.22 9.64 1.61
N MET A 19 -7.33 8.64 1.61
CA MET A 19 -6.58 8.29 2.82
C MET A 19 -5.88 9.53 3.38
N PRO A 20 -5.98 9.81 4.70
CA PRO A 20 -5.33 10.99 5.29
C PRO A 20 -3.83 11.00 5.10
N LEU A 21 -3.26 12.17 4.81
CA LEU A 21 -1.81 12.31 4.60
C LEU A 21 -1.00 12.02 5.85
N LEU A 22 -1.41 12.55 6.98
CA LEU A 22 -0.77 12.37 8.30
C LEU A 22 0.76 12.54 8.23
N SER A 23 1.21 13.72 7.81
CA SER A 23 2.64 14.02 7.66
C SER A 23 3.40 13.68 8.93
N GLY A 24 4.53 12.95 8.76
CA GLY A 24 5.36 12.52 9.87
C GLY A 24 4.89 11.23 10.55
N SER A 25 3.75 10.68 10.14
CA SER A 25 3.23 9.41 10.69
C SER A 25 3.47 8.27 9.71
N SER A 26 3.86 7.11 10.23
CA SER A 26 4.00 5.91 9.41
C SER A 26 2.66 5.30 8.97
N TRP A 27 1.53 5.85 9.44
CA TRP A 27 0.19 5.34 9.15
C TRP A 27 -0.55 6.12 8.06
N GLY A 28 0.05 7.17 7.51
CA GLY A 28 -0.62 8.05 6.56
C GLY A 28 -0.24 7.80 5.12
N LEU A 29 -0.99 8.44 4.22
CA LEU A 29 -0.75 8.35 2.77
C LEU A 29 0.64 8.84 2.39
N GLU A 30 1.14 9.88 3.06
CA GLU A 30 2.48 10.38 2.77
C GLU A 30 3.54 9.31 2.96
N HIS A 31 3.41 8.50 4.04
CA HIS A 31 4.34 7.40 4.27
C HIS A 31 4.22 6.33 3.19
N LEU A 32 3.00 6.00 2.76
CA LEU A 32 2.79 5.03 1.68
C LEU A 32 3.43 5.51 0.38
N ARG A 33 3.34 6.79 0.07
CA ARG A 33 4.01 7.37 -1.10
C ARG A 33 5.53 7.24 -1.02
N GLN A 34 6.10 7.48 0.17
CA GLN A 34 7.53 7.32 0.39
C GLN A 34 7.96 5.86 0.23
N MET A 35 7.17 4.93 0.76
CA MET A 35 7.41 3.49 0.57
C MET A 35 7.39 3.12 -0.91
N LEU A 36 6.40 3.58 -1.65
CA LEU A 36 6.30 3.30 -3.08
C LEU A 36 7.51 3.82 -3.84
N TRP A 37 7.97 5.02 -3.51
CA TRP A 37 9.16 5.59 -4.13
C TRP A 37 10.36 4.67 -3.93
N GLN A 38 10.55 4.14 -2.74
CA GLN A 38 11.64 3.20 -2.48
C GLN A 38 11.45 1.87 -3.21
N VAL A 39 10.24 1.34 -3.23
CA VAL A 39 9.94 0.11 -3.96
C VAL A 39 10.30 0.26 -5.44
N GLU A 40 10.01 1.41 -6.03
CA GLU A 40 10.30 1.67 -7.44
C GLU A 40 11.76 1.98 -7.71
N SER A 41 12.46 2.56 -6.74
CA SER A 41 13.82 3.08 -6.95
C SER A 41 14.94 2.13 -6.53
N VAL A 42 14.70 1.25 -5.55
CA VAL A 42 15.77 0.45 -4.91
C VAL A 42 15.62 -1.00 -5.28
N GLY A 43 14.85 -1.67 -5.67
CA GLY A 43 14.79 -3.11 -5.94
C GLY A 43 14.88 -3.94 -4.67
N PHE A 44 13.74 -4.40 -4.18
CA PHE A 44 13.64 -5.21 -2.98
C PHE A 44 13.59 -6.69 -3.33
N SER A 45 14.04 -7.55 -2.38
CA SER A 45 13.75 -8.97 -2.44
C SER A 45 12.24 -9.20 -2.32
N ASP A 46 11.78 -10.34 -2.81
CA ASP A 46 10.35 -10.69 -2.72
C ASP A 46 9.87 -10.71 -1.27
N ASP A 47 10.69 -11.22 -0.36
CA ASP A 47 10.32 -11.26 1.07
C ASP A 47 10.12 -9.87 1.65
N LYS A 48 11.05 -8.97 1.37
CA LYS A 48 10.96 -7.59 1.87
C LYS A 48 9.76 -6.87 1.25
N LEU A 49 9.58 -7.03 -0.04
CA LEU A 49 8.47 -6.39 -0.75
C LEU A 49 7.14 -6.89 -0.23
N GLY A 50 7.03 -8.19 0.06
CA GLY A 50 5.81 -8.77 0.65
C GLY A 50 5.50 -8.19 2.03
N ARG A 51 6.52 -8.01 2.88
CA ARG A 51 6.32 -7.39 4.19
C ARG A 51 5.85 -5.94 4.07
N TRP A 52 6.45 -5.19 3.16
CA TRP A 52 6.08 -3.80 2.93
C TRP A 52 4.68 -3.68 2.35
N LEU A 53 4.33 -4.56 1.44
CA LEU A 53 2.98 -4.59 0.87
C LEU A 53 1.94 -4.87 1.96
N GLY A 54 2.20 -5.84 2.84
CA GLY A 54 1.33 -6.16 3.96
C GLY A 54 1.13 -4.95 4.87
N TRP A 55 2.21 -4.22 5.18
CA TRP A 55 2.11 -3.01 5.99
C TRP A 55 1.26 -1.94 5.31
N ALA A 56 1.52 -1.67 4.03
CA ALA A 56 0.80 -0.63 3.30
C ALA A 56 -0.70 -0.94 3.22
N GLN A 57 -1.05 -2.17 2.95
CA GLN A 57 -2.45 -2.59 2.88
C GLN A 57 -3.12 -2.54 4.26
N CYS A 58 -2.40 -2.92 5.31
CA CYS A 58 -2.90 -2.81 6.68
C CYS A 58 -3.16 -1.34 7.05
N ALA A 59 -2.24 -0.45 6.73
CA ALA A 59 -2.40 0.97 7.00
C ALA A 59 -3.62 1.54 6.28
N LEU A 60 -3.82 1.17 5.02
CA LEU A 60 -4.97 1.63 4.24
C LEU A 60 -6.29 1.15 4.84
N VAL A 61 -6.39 -0.13 5.17
CA VAL A 61 -7.59 -0.69 5.80
C VAL A 61 -7.87 0.00 7.13
N SER A 62 -6.83 0.24 7.94
CA SER A 62 -6.95 0.86 9.25
C SER A 62 -7.31 2.35 9.19
N SER A 63 -7.22 2.98 8.03
CA SER A 63 -7.47 4.42 7.89
C SER A 63 -8.94 4.80 7.88
N ASN A 64 -9.85 3.83 7.91
CA ASN A 64 -11.30 4.06 7.89
C ASN A 64 -11.80 4.79 6.64
N CYS A 65 -11.19 4.51 5.50
CA CYS A 65 -11.61 5.09 4.21
C CYS A 65 -12.55 4.16 3.43
N GLY A 66 -13.12 3.17 4.07
CA GLY A 66 -14.04 2.24 3.42
C GLY A 66 -13.38 1.06 2.73
N VAL A 67 -12.06 0.96 2.77
CA VAL A 67 -11.32 -0.17 2.20
C VAL A 67 -11.27 -1.31 3.22
N THR A 68 -11.60 -2.51 2.80
CA THR A 68 -11.64 -3.69 3.66
C THR A 68 -10.51 -4.67 3.35
N LEU A 69 -10.30 -5.64 4.25
CA LEU A 69 -9.38 -6.74 3.98
C LEU A 69 -9.78 -7.52 2.74
N ASP A 70 -11.07 -7.71 2.51
CA ASP A 70 -11.53 -8.41 1.32
C ASP A 70 -11.20 -7.64 0.05
N ASP A 71 -11.28 -6.31 0.08
CA ASP A 71 -10.84 -5.48 -1.04
C ASP A 71 -9.37 -5.74 -1.36
N MET A 72 -8.52 -5.86 -0.34
CA MET A 72 -7.10 -6.13 -0.53
C MET A 72 -6.86 -7.53 -1.07
N ARG A 73 -7.62 -8.53 -0.63
CA ARG A 73 -7.55 -9.88 -1.19
C ARG A 73 -7.92 -9.89 -2.66
N GLU A 74 -8.98 -9.21 -3.03
CA GLU A 74 -9.40 -9.12 -4.43
C GLU A 74 -8.35 -8.43 -5.29
N LEU A 75 -7.79 -7.33 -4.81
CA LEU A 75 -6.73 -6.62 -5.51
C LEU A 75 -5.54 -7.53 -5.74
N ASN A 76 -5.08 -8.23 -4.70
CA ASN A 76 -3.93 -9.11 -4.78
C ASN A 76 -4.19 -10.30 -5.71
N THR A 77 -5.38 -10.86 -5.66
CA THR A 77 -5.74 -12.03 -6.47
C THR A 77 -5.83 -11.69 -7.96
N SER A 78 -6.24 -10.48 -8.30
CA SER A 78 -6.38 -10.05 -9.69
C SER A 78 -5.04 -9.69 -10.35
N LEU A 79 -3.97 -9.65 -9.61
CA LEU A 79 -2.63 -9.32 -10.09
C LEU A 79 -1.70 -10.52 -10.03
#